data_09916c13c2012014491e133369eec5ee
#
_entry.id   09916c13c2012014491e133369eec5ee
#
_cell.length_a   1.000
_cell.length_b   1.000
_cell.length_c   1.000
_cell.angle_alpha   90.00
_cell.angle_beta   90.00
_cell.angle_gamma   90.00
#
_symmetry.space_group_name_H-M   'P 1'
#
loop_
_entity.id
_entity.type
_entity.pdbx_description
1 polymer ?
#
loop_
_entity_poly.entity_id
_entity_poly.type
_entity_poly.pdbx_seq_one_letter_code
_entity_poly.pdbx_strand_id
1 'polypeptide(L)'
;MTSPDFQHHYVNLKGVRLHYVTLGQGRPMILIHGWPQTWYEWRRLMPLLADKFSLVAPDLRGLGDSSRPSKGYDKKTVAGDLWNLMHDHLGFERFIVVGHDWGAPTAFRLAADHPDAVTHLAMLDAPVPGDLPQGAGLGGAQRWHHLFHQVPDLPEALVYGRERLYLEWFFMAGTDQAGVFSDADIAEYVRTYSQPGAMRAGFNFYRALPQDVADNRELFATGFKLPMPTLGLGGGGSRGRADLIVQSLRRVALRASGGAIADCGHFIPEEKPEELARQLREFLA
;
A
#
# COMPACT_ATOMS: atom_id res chain seq x y z
N MET A 1 -14.21 -2.52 -25.51
CA MET A 1 -13.26 -3.38 -24.79
C MET A 1 -14.07 -4.17 -23.78
N THR A 2 -13.92 -5.50 -23.73
CA THR A 2 -14.55 -6.33 -22.68
C THR A 2 -13.98 -5.91 -21.33
N SER A 3 -14.84 -5.84 -20.30
CA SER A 3 -14.36 -5.57 -18.93
C SER A 3 -13.30 -6.60 -18.54
N PRO A 4 -12.22 -6.19 -17.82
CA PRO A 4 -11.24 -7.15 -17.35
C PRO A 4 -11.89 -8.21 -16.48
N ASP A 5 -11.53 -9.48 -16.70
CA ASP A 5 -12.06 -10.62 -15.94
C ASP A 5 -11.26 -10.80 -14.64
N PHE A 6 -11.51 -9.95 -13.66
CA PHE A 6 -10.92 -10.03 -12.34
C PHE A 6 -11.41 -11.29 -11.61
N GLN A 7 -10.47 -12.15 -11.20
CA GLN A 7 -10.79 -13.36 -10.44
C GLN A 7 -10.66 -13.11 -8.94
N HIS A 8 -11.75 -13.26 -8.22
CA HIS A 8 -11.82 -13.06 -6.78
C HIS A 8 -11.62 -14.37 -6.01
N HIS A 9 -10.75 -14.37 -5.01
CA HIS A 9 -10.39 -15.53 -4.23
C HIS A 9 -10.39 -15.22 -2.73
N TYR A 10 -10.51 -16.27 -1.92
CA TYR A 10 -10.34 -16.22 -0.47
C TYR A 10 -9.41 -17.33 0.00
N VAL A 11 -8.54 -17.02 0.94
CA VAL A 11 -7.66 -17.98 1.58
C VAL A 11 -7.69 -17.82 3.10
N ASN A 12 -7.73 -18.94 3.81
CA ASN A 12 -7.58 -18.95 5.27
C ASN A 12 -6.11 -19.16 5.60
N LEU A 13 -5.47 -18.12 6.11
CA LEU A 13 -4.10 -18.14 6.64
C LEU A 13 -4.15 -18.16 8.17
N LYS A 14 -2.98 -18.35 8.81
CA LYS A 14 -2.90 -18.36 10.26
C LYS A 14 -3.34 -17.00 10.85
N GLY A 15 -4.54 -16.98 11.45
CA GLY A 15 -5.08 -15.80 12.15
C GLY A 15 -5.76 -14.76 11.27
N VAL A 16 -5.89 -14.99 9.96
CA VAL A 16 -6.61 -14.11 9.06
C VAL A 16 -7.18 -14.87 7.86
N ARG A 17 -8.37 -14.49 7.39
CA ARG A 17 -8.86 -14.86 6.06
C ARG A 17 -8.63 -13.67 5.14
N LEU A 18 -7.81 -13.85 4.11
CA LEU A 18 -7.58 -12.81 3.10
C LEU A 18 -8.51 -13.02 1.89
N HIS A 19 -9.05 -11.92 1.40
CA HIS A 19 -9.55 -11.79 0.05
C HIS A 19 -8.41 -11.29 -0.84
N TYR A 20 -8.32 -11.80 -2.06
CA TYR A 20 -7.37 -11.30 -3.06
C TYR A 20 -7.92 -11.46 -4.47
N VAL A 21 -7.45 -10.61 -5.36
CA VAL A 21 -7.88 -10.57 -6.76
C VAL A 21 -6.69 -10.88 -7.66
N THR A 22 -6.91 -11.69 -8.70
CA THR A 22 -5.87 -12.02 -9.67
C THR A 22 -6.26 -11.60 -11.08
N LEU A 23 -5.24 -11.27 -11.88
CA LEU A 23 -5.38 -10.97 -13.31
C LEU A 23 -4.06 -11.24 -14.03
N GLY A 24 -4.15 -11.74 -15.28
CA GLY A 24 -2.99 -11.91 -16.15
C GLY A 24 -2.18 -13.16 -15.88
N GLN A 25 -1.10 -13.32 -16.67
CA GLN A 25 -0.17 -14.45 -16.59
C GLN A 25 1.26 -13.96 -16.84
N GLY A 26 2.25 -14.64 -16.26
CA GLY A 26 3.67 -14.32 -16.43
C GLY A 26 4.41 -14.18 -15.11
N ARG A 27 5.34 -13.21 -15.01
CA ARG A 27 6.14 -13.01 -13.79
C ARG A 27 5.24 -12.62 -12.61
N PRO A 28 5.33 -13.30 -11.45
CA PRO A 28 4.48 -12.99 -10.30
C PRO A 28 4.73 -11.58 -9.76
N MET A 29 3.65 -10.84 -9.49
CA MET A 29 3.70 -9.51 -8.92
C MET A 29 2.56 -9.32 -7.91
N ILE A 30 2.90 -8.92 -6.68
CA ILE A 30 1.92 -8.52 -5.68
C ILE A 30 1.76 -7.00 -5.66
N LEU A 31 0.50 -6.53 -5.60
CA LEU A 31 0.09 -5.14 -5.55
C LEU A 31 -0.57 -4.86 -4.20
N ILE A 32 0.09 -4.11 -3.33
CA ILE A 32 -0.28 -3.93 -1.93
C ILE A 32 -0.84 -2.54 -1.72
N HIS A 33 -2.15 -2.45 -1.48
CA HIS A 33 -2.86 -1.18 -1.26
C HIS A 33 -2.60 -0.57 0.11
N GLY A 34 -3.05 0.69 0.27
CA GLY A 34 -3.04 1.38 1.54
C GLY A 34 -4.43 1.76 2.08
N TRP A 35 -4.46 2.68 3.05
CA TRP A 35 -5.68 3.25 3.61
C TRP A 35 -5.97 4.63 2.95
N PRO A 36 -7.20 4.96 2.59
CA PRO A 36 -8.45 4.21 2.84
C PRO A 36 -8.92 3.40 1.62
N GLN A 37 -8.02 2.70 0.99
CA GLN A 37 -8.30 1.92 -0.20
C GLN A 37 -8.32 0.41 0.07
N THR A 38 -8.50 -0.39 -1.00
CA THR A 38 -8.56 -1.84 -1.03
C THR A 38 -7.85 -2.33 -2.30
N TRP A 39 -7.89 -3.63 -2.62
CA TRP A 39 -7.41 -4.12 -3.92
C TRP A 39 -7.92 -3.28 -5.09
N TYR A 40 -9.08 -2.64 -4.94
CA TYR A 40 -9.79 -1.90 -5.97
C TYR A 40 -9.01 -0.69 -6.51
N GLU A 41 -8.05 -0.16 -5.77
CA GLU A 41 -7.16 0.91 -6.26
C GLU A 41 -6.37 0.48 -7.50
N TRP A 42 -6.12 -0.83 -7.64
CA TRP A 42 -5.31 -1.40 -8.72
C TRP A 42 -6.11 -1.70 -9.98
N ARG A 43 -7.46 -1.58 -9.96
CA ARG A 43 -8.34 -1.96 -11.07
C ARG A 43 -8.00 -1.31 -12.42
N ARG A 44 -7.45 -0.09 -12.38
CA ARG A 44 -7.03 0.64 -13.59
C ARG A 44 -5.63 0.23 -14.05
N LEU A 45 -4.74 -0.11 -13.13
CA LEU A 45 -3.37 -0.52 -13.41
C LEU A 45 -3.27 -1.98 -13.88
N MET A 46 -3.98 -2.90 -13.22
CA MET A 46 -3.84 -4.33 -13.48
C MET A 46 -4.03 -4.70 -14.96
N PRO A 47 -5.04 -4.19 -15.68
CA PRO A 47 -5.21 -4.49 -17.11
C PRO A 47 -4.03 -4.03 -17.99
N LEU A 48 -3.34 -2.97 -17.56
CA LEU A 48 -2.17 -2.43 -18.27
C LEU A 48 -0.91 -3.29 -18.09
N LEU A 49 -0.88 -4.22 -17.14
CA LEU A 49 0.25 -5.08 -16.82
C LEU A 49 -0.01 -6.57 -17.07
N ALA A 50 -1.26 -6.98 -17.26
CA ALA A 50 -1.70 -8.37 -17.29
C ALA A 50 -1.14 -9.21 -18.46
N ASP A 51 -0.59 -8.58 -19.50
CA ASP A 51 0.04 -9.24 -20.64
C ASP A 51 1.40 -9.88 -20.32
N LYS A 52 2.06 -9.43 -19.21
CA LYS A 52 3.40 -9.89 -18.84
C LYS A 52 3.53 -10.37 -17.39
N PHE A 53 2.53 -10.07 -16.56
CA PHE A 53 2.59 -10.34 -15.12
C PHE A 53 1.39 -11.13 -14.65
N SER A 54 1.64 -12.09 -13.76
CA SER A 54 0.62 -12.73 -12.93
C SER A 54 0.40 -11.85 -11.70
N LEU A 55 -0.66 -11.05 -11.73
CA LEU A 55 -0.94 -10.00 -10.74
C LEU A 55 -1.78 -10.56 -9.60
N VAL A 56 -1.39 -10.26 -8.37
CA VAL A 56 -2.10 -10.60 -7.14
C VAL A 56 -2.31 -9.32 -6.34
N ALA A 57 -3.55 -8.92 -6.14
CA ALA A 57 -3.93 -7.73 -5.37
C ALA A 57 -4.76 -8.16 -4.15
N PRO A 58 -4.14 -8.40 -2.98
CA PRO A 58 -4.86 -8.74 -1.77
C PRO A 58 -5.53 -7.52 -1.14
N ASP A 59 -6.65 -7.75 -0.46
CA ASP A 59 -7.10 -6.87 0.60
C ASP A 59 -6.30 -7.19 1.87
N LEU A 60 -5.66 -6.18 2.43
CA LEU A 60 -4.87 -6.35 3.65
C LEU A 60 -5.76 -6.77 4.82
N ARG A 61 -5.17 -7.45 5.83
CA ARG A 61 -5.91 -7.79 7.05
C ARG A 61 -6.68 -6.59 7.59
N GLY A 62 -7.95 -6.79 7.90
CA GLY A 62 -8.81 -5.74 8.42
C GLY A 62 -9.47 -4.84 7.39
N LEU A 63 -8.98 -4.84 6.15
CA LEU A 63 -9.43 -3.96 5.08
C LEU A 63 -10.16 -4.75 3.99
N GLY A 64 -10.91 -4.04 3.16
CA GLY A 64 -11.66 -4.64 2.06
C GLY A 64 -12.59 -5.77 2.53
N ASP A 65 -12.56 -6.87 1.80
CA ASP A 65 -13.32 -8.09 2.08
C ASP A 65 -12.52 -9.14 2.88
N SER A 66 -11.31 -8.77 3.36
CA SER A 66 -10.54 -9.59 4.30
C SER A 66 -11.11 -9.56 5.72
N SER A 67 -10.82 -10.59 6.52
CA SER A 67 -11.27 -10.65 7.92
C SER A 67 -10.56 -9.60 8.79
N ARG A 68 -11.19 -9.23 9.89
CA ARG A 68 -10.80 -8.13 10.77
C ARG A 68 -10.34 -8.64 12.14
N PRO A 69 -9.11 -9.20 12.25
CA PRO A 69 -8.58 -9.62 13.55
C PRO A 69 -8.40 -8.41 14.47
N SER A 70 -8.46 -8.64 15.78
CA SER A 70 -8.38 -7.56 16.79
C SER A 70 -6.97 -6.96 16.95
N LYS A 71 -5.92 -7.59 16.38
CA LYS A 71 -4.49 -7.21 16.51
C LYS A 71 -3.66 -7.65 15.31
N GLY A 72 -2.38 -7.26 15.28
CA GLY A 72 -1.42 -7.65 14.26
C GLY A 72 -1.43 -6.71 13.06
N TYR A 73 -1.57 -5.41 13.29
CA TYR A 73 -1.59 -4.38 12.25
C TYR A 73 -0.22 -3.73 12.01
N ASP A 74 0.81 -4.20 12.74
CA ASP A 74 2.21 -3.87 12.46
C ASP A 74 2.67 -4.46 11.12
N LYS A 75 3.60 -3.78 10.46
CA LYS A 75 3.99 -4.15 9.10
C LYS A 75 4.69 -5.49 9.00
N LYS A 76 5.32 -5.95 10.09
CA LYS A 76 5.94 -7.27 10.15
C LYS A 76 4.87 -8.37 10.10
N THR A 77 3.81 -8.23 10.86
CA THR A 77 2.68 -9.19 10.85
C THR A 77 1.94 -9.16 9.51
N VAL A 78 1.67 -7.95 8.97
CA VAL A 78 0.99 -7.81 7.67
C VAL A 78 1.83 -8.38 6.53
N ALA A 79 3.14 -8.11 6.52
CA ALA A 79 4.08 -8.69 5.56
C ALA A 79 4.12 -10.23 5.64
N GLY A 80 4.05 -10.78 6.85
CA GLY A 80 3.95 -12.23 7.06
C GLY A 80 2.69 -12.85 6.45
N ASP A 81 1.54 -12.16 6.48
CA ASP A 81 0.34 -12.63 5.78
C ASP A 81 0.56 -12.68 4.26
N LEU A 82 1.20 -11.64 3.72
CA LEU A 82 1.46 -11.56 2.28
C LEU A 82 2.50 -12.57 1.82
N TRP A 83 3.50 -12.85 2.66
CA TRP A 83 4.44 -13.95 2.44
C TRP A 83 3.70 -15.29 2.36
N ASN A 84 2.87 -15.59 3.36
CA ASN A 84 2.08 -16.82 3.39
C ASN A 84 1.13 -16.93 2.19
N LEU A 85 0.56 -15.81 1.72
CA LEU A 85 -0.24 -15.78 0.50
C LEU A 85 0.61 -16.12 -0.74
N MET A 86 1.70 -15.38 -0.96
CA MET A 86 2.48 -15.50 -2.20
C MET A 86 3.29 -16.79 -2.26
N HIS A 87 4.01 -17.10 -1.18
CA HIS A 87 4.93 -18.23 -1.13
C HIS A 87 4.23 -19.54 -0.75
N ASP A 88 3.54 -19.56 0.40
CA ASP A 88 3.03 -20.83 0.95
C ASP A 88 1.74 -21.29 0.28
N HIS A 89 0.86 -20.33 -0.11
CA HIS A 89 -0.43 -20.65 -0.73
C HIS A 89 -0.35 -20.69 -2.26
N LEU A 90 0.23 -19.68 -2.90
CA LEU A 90 0.30 -19.57 -4.36
C LEU A 90 1.55 -20.24 -4.96
N GLY A 91 2.53 -20.63 -4.15
CA GLY A 91 3.74 -21.34 -4.58
C GLY A 91 4.74 -20.48 -5.36
N PHE A 92 4.70 -19.17 -5.23
CA PHE A 92 5.64 -18.28 -5.91
C PHE A 92 6.94 -18.14 -5.09
N GLU A 93 7.99 -18.85 -5.50
CA GLU A 93 9.32 -18.76 -4.85
C GLU A 93 9.95 -17.37 -4.99
N ARG A 94 9.70 -16.69 -6.12
CA ARG A 94 10.23 -15.35 -6.41
C ARG A 94 9.18 -14.47 -7.06
N PHE A 95 9.05 -13.23 -6.58
CA PHE A 95 8.04 -12.30 -7.06
C PHE A 95 8.47 -10.83 -6.95
N ILE A 96 7.74 -9.97 -7.66
CA ILE A 96 7.87 -8.52 -7.63
C ILE A 96 6.89 -7.99 -6.58
N VAL A 97 7.29 -6.95 -5.85
CA VAL A 97 6.45 -6.31 -4.83
C VAL A 97 6.25 -4.84 -5.17
N VAL A 98 4.99 -4.41 -5.23
CA VAL A 98 4.60 -3.01 -5.41
C VAL A 98 3.67 -2.63 -4.26
N GLY A 99 3.94 -1.54 -3.56
CA GLY A 99 3.10 -1.07 -2.45
C GLY A 99 2.82 0.42 -2.52
N HIS A 100 1.59 0.80 -2.18
CA HIS A 100 1.13 2.17 -2.12
C HIS A 100 0.64 2.54 -0.72
N ASP A 101 0.85 3.77 -0.27
CA ASP A 101 0.49 4.27 1.07
C ASP A 101 0.93 3.30 2.18
N TRP A 102 0.06 2.76 3.07
CA TRP A 102 0.42 1.72 4.04
C TRP A 102 0.92 0.41 3.41
N GLY A 103 0.58 0.17 2.15
CA GLY A 103 1.15 -0.92 1.36
C GLY A 103 2.64 -0.76 1.09
N ALA A 104 3.16 0.47 0.96
CA ALA A 104 4.57 0.71 0.69
C ALA A 104 5.49 0.32 1.86
N PRO A 105 5.28 0.73 3.12
CA PRO A 105 6.04 0.21 4.26
C PRO A 105 5.81 -1.29 4.50
N THR A 106 4.65 -1.84 4.15
CA THR A 106 4.42 -3.30 4.19
C THR A 106 5.28 -4.01 3.14
N ALA A 107 5.34 -3.47 1.92
CA ALA A 107 6.20 -3.95 0.84
C ALA A 107 7.69 -3.91 1.22
N PHE A 108 8.13 -2.80 1.84
CA PHE A 108 9.48 -2.68 2.40
C PHE A 108 9.77 -3.82 3.40
N ARG A 109 8.86 -4.04 4.34
CA ARG A 109 9.04 -5.08 5.37
C ARG A 109 9.07 -6.48 4.77
N LEU A 110 8.18 -6.78 3.82
CA LEU A 110 8.17 -8.05 3.09
C LEU A 110 9.51 -8.29 2.35
N ALA A 111 10.04 -7.27 1.68
CA ALA A 111 11.32 -7.34 0.98
C ALA A 111 12.51 -7.47 1.94
N ALA A 112 12.45 -6.84 3.10
CA ALA A 112 13.51 -6.92 4.10
C ALA A 112 13.56 -8.28 4.82
N ASP A 113 12.39 -8.89 5.07
CA ASP A 113 12.30 -10.20 5.71
C ASP A 113 12.59 -11.35 4.72
N HIS A 114 12.38 -11.15 3.41
CA HIS A 114 12.54 -12.18 2.36
C HIS A 114 13.35 -11.67 1.16
N PRO A 115 14.60 -11.20 1.36
CA PRO A 115 15.38 -10.54 0.32
C PRO A 115 15.74 -11.42 -0.88
N ASP A 116 15.76 -12.75 -0.70
CA ASP A 116 16.06 -13.71 -1.78
C ASP A 116 14.85 -14.00 -2.68
N ALA A 117 13.64 -13.84 -2.14
CA ALA A 117 12.39 -14.05 -2.86
C ALA A 117 11.90 -12.80 -3.58
N VAL A 118 12.11 -11.62 -3.01
CA VAL A 118 11.70 -10.37 -3.64
C VAL A 118 12.71 -9.92 -4.69
N THR A 119 12.32 -10.01 -5.95
CA THR A 119 13.22 -9.69 -7.08
C THR A 119 13.35 -8.18 -7.33
N HIS A 120 12.27 -7.43 -7.14
CA HIS A 120 12.18 -5.98 -7.31
C HIS A 120 11.16 -5.42 -6.32
N LEU A 121 11.42 -4.23 -5.82
CA LEU A 121 10.51 -3.51 -4.93
C LEU A 121 10.15 -2.15 -5.54
N ALA A 122 8.86 -1.83 -5.63
CA ALA A 122 8.38 -0.48 -5.92
C ALA A 122 7.56 0.06 -4.76
N MET A 123 7.87 1.27 -4.30
CA MET A 123 7.15 1.98 -3.23
C MET A 123 6.54 3.26 -3.79
N LEU A 124 5.24 3.44 -3.56
CA LEU A 124 4.45 4.55 -4.08
C LEU A 124 3.95 5.42 -2.94
N ASP A 125 4.29 6.67 -3.00
CA ASP A 125 3.85 7.81 -2.18
C ASP A 125 3.84 7.60 -0.65
N ALA A 126 4.66 6.69 -0.13
CA ALA A 126 4.93 6.58 1.30
C ALA A 126 6.39 6.17 1.57
N PRO A 127 7.12 6.92 2.43
CA PRO A 127 8.50 6.60 2.79
C PRO A 127 8.56 5.43 3.78
N VAL A 128 9.76 4.91 3.99
CA VAL A 128 10.00 3.87 4.99
C VAL A 128 9.91 4.45 6.41
N PRO A 129 9.05 3.93 7.29
CA PRO A 129 8.99 4.41 8.67
C PRO A 129 10.33 4.27 9.41
N GLY A 130 10.74 5.31 10.12
CA GLY A 130 11.96 5.28 10.93
C GLY A 130 13.27 5.57 10.18
N ASP A 131 13.25 5.75 8.84
CA ASP A 131 14.42 6.10 8.03
C ASP A 131 14.85 7.55 8.17
N LEU A 132 13.93 8.44 8.54
CA LEU A 132 14.20 9.85 8.77
C LEU A 132 14.74 10.12 10.19
N PRO A 133 15.61 11.12 10.37
CA PRO A 133 16.02 11.56 11.70
C PRO A 133 14.82 11.91 12.58
N GLN A 134 14.98 11.71 13.90
CA GLN A 134 13.95 12.09 14.87
C GLN A 134 13.63 13.59 14.75
N GLY A 135 12.33 13.91 14.55
CA GLY A 135 11.89 15.30 14.34
C GLY A 135 11.88 15.78 12.89
N ALA A 136 12.40 15.01 11.94
CA ALA A 136 12.28 15.33 10.52
C ALA A 136 10.85 15.01 10.03
N GLY A 137 10.00 15.98 10.14
CA GLY A 137 8.90 16.31 9.27
C GLY A 137 7.88 15.25 8.86
N LEU A 138 7.32 14.49 9.80
CA LEU A 138 5.99 13.88 9.60
C LEU A 138 4.88 14.73 10.24
N GLY A 139 5.18 15.92 10.71
CA GLY A 139 4.26 16.85 11.33
C GLY A 139 3.74 17.90 10.35
N GLY A 140 2.53 18.35 10.56
CA GLY A 140 1.88 19.44 9.84
C GLY A 140 0.38 19.22 9.76
N ALA A 141 -0.37 20.29 9.50
CA ALA A 141 -1.82 20.27 9.39
C ALA A 141 -2.32 19.23 8.36
N GLN A 142 -1.52 18.89 7.35
CA GLN A 142 -1.85 17.89 6.32
C GLN A 142 -1.86 16.45 6.84
N ARG A 143 -1.28 16.18 8.02
CA ARG A 143 -1.18 14.84 8.61
C ARG A 143 -1.86 14.72 9.98
N TRP A 144 -2.80 15.60 10.26
CA TRP A 144 -3.59 15.57 11.47
C TRP A 144 -4.20 14.18 11.76
N HIS A 145 -4.59 13.47 10.70
CA HIS A 145 -5.20 12.16 10.78
C HIS A 145 -4.26 11.09 11.37
N HIS A 146 -2.93 11.22 11.20
CA HIS A 146 -1.99 10.29 11.83
C HIS A 146 -2.12 10.29 13.36
N LEU A 147 -2.25 11.48 13.97
CA LEU A 147 -2.44 11.60 15.41
C LEU A 147 -3.87 11.25 15.81
N PHE A 148 -4.86 11.69 15.04
CA PHE A 148 -6.26 11.41 15.30
C PHE A 148 -6.56 9.90 15.28
N HIS A 149 -6.10 9.17 14.26
CA HIS A 149 -6.32 7.72 14.16
C HIS A 149 -5.60 6.91 15.25
N GLN A 150 -4.56 7.47 15.87
CA GLN A 150 -3.87 6.80 16.98
C GLN A 150 -4.66 6.87 18.29
N VAL A 151 -5.56 7.83 18.45
CA VAL A 151 -6.42 7.92 19.65
C VAL A 151 -7.33 6.69 19.72
N PRO A 152 -7.41 5.98 20.86
CA PRO A 152 -8.32 4.85 21.01
C PRO A 152 -9.79 5.30 21.02
N ASP A 153 -10.65 4.55 20.33
CA ASP A 153 -12.11 4.58 20.35
C ASP A 153 -12.79 5.87 19.86
N LEU A 154 -12.21 7.05 20.11
CA LEU A 154 -12.80 8.33 19.73
C LEU A 154 -12.94 8.52 18.21
N PRO A 155 -11.94 8.22 17.37
CA PRO A 155 -12.09 8.31 15.91
C PRO A 155 -13.24 7.44 15.40
N GLU A 156 -13.32 6.20 15.87
CA GLU A 156 -14.40 5.28 15.49
C GLU A 156 -15.77 5.82 15.83
N ALA A 157 -15.93 6.35 17.05
CA ALA A 157 -17.20 6.92 17.51
C ALA A 157 -17.63 8.15 16.71
N LEU A 158 -16.66 9.01 16.32
CA LEU A 158 -16.94 10.23 15.54
C LEU A 158 -17.25 9.93 14.07
N VAL A 159 -16.69 8.87 13.50
CA VAL A 159 -16.84 8.50 12.09
C VAL A 159 -18.04 7.57 11.87
N TYR A 160 -18.49 6.86 12.89
CA TYR A 160 -19.61 5.93 12.80
C TYR A 160 -20.87 6.58 12.20
N GLY A 161 -21.40 5.97 11.11
CA GLY A 161 -22.52 6.48 10.34
C GLY A 161 -22.18 7.68 9.45
N ARG A 162 -20.90 8.06 9.35
CA ARG A 162 -20.38 9.15 8.49
C ARG A 162 -19.21 8.69 7.64
N GLU A 163 -19.06 7.38 7.44
CA GLU A 163 -17.93 6.78 6.73
C GLU A 163 -17.77 7.40 5.35
N ARG A 164 -18.88 7.60 4.60
CA ARG A 164 -18.84 8.23 3.28
C ARG A 164 -18.23 9.63 3.34
N LEU A 165 -18.74 10.50 4.21
CA LEU A 165 -18.23 11.88 4.37
C LEU A 165 -16.74 11.88 4.72
N TYR A 166 -16.33 10.97 5.60
CA TYR A 166 -14.97 10.88 6.09
C TYR A 166 -14.00 10.42 4.99
N LEU A 167 -14.35 9.38 4.25
CA LEU A 167 -13.52 8.84 3.17
C LEU A 167 -13.46 9.79 1.96
N GLU A 168 -14.58 10.38 1.55
CA GLU A 168 -14.61 11.37 0.47
C GLU A 168 -13.64 12.52 0.73
N TRP A 169 -13.56 12.99 1.98
CA TRP A 169 -12.62 14.05 2.32
C TRP A 169 -11.17 13.64 2.01
N PHE A 170 -10.76 12.39 2.32
CA PHE A 170 -9.41 11.92 2.03
C PHE A 170 -9.16 11.79 0.52
N PHE A 171 -10.11 11.27 -0.22
CA PHE A 171 -9.99 11.17 -1.68
C PHE A 171 -9.86 12.54 -2.33
N MET A 172 -10.68 13.50 -1.93
CA MET A 172 -10.60 14.88 -2.43
C MET A 172 -9.34 15.62 -1.96
N ALA A 173 -8.93 15.42 -0.71
CA ALA A 173 -7.76 16.08 -0.16
C ALA A 173 -6.43 15.48 -0.66
N GLY A 174 -6.43 14.24 -1.14
CA GLY A 174 -5.24 13.53 -1.60
C GLY A 174 -4.99 13.59 -3.11
N THR A 175 -5.98 13.99 -3.93
CA THR A 175 -5.83 14.09 -5.39
C THR A 175 -5.52 15.51 -5.85
N ASP A 176 -4.68 15.62 -6.87
CA ASP A 176 -4.42 16.90 -7.57
C ASP A 176 -5.30 17.09 -8.81
N GLN A 177 -6.02 16.05 -9.23
CA GLN A 177 -6.92 16.09 -10.39
C GLN A 177 -8.38 15.94 -9.96
N ALA A 178 -9.26 16.77 -10.49
CA ALA A 178 -10.70 16.65 -10.27
C ALA A 178 -11.28 15.42 -11.01
N GLY A 179 -12.24 14.73 -10.41
CA GLY A 179 -13.00 13.66 -11.06
C GLY A 179 -12.25 12.32 -11.18
N VAL A 180 -11.14 12.14 -10.47
CA VAL A 180 -10.40 10.86 -10.42
C VAL A 180 -11.28 9.75 -9.87
N PHE A 181 -11.97 10.02 -8.78
CA PHE A 181 -12.92 9.10 -8.16
C PHE A 181 -14.33 9.42 -8.61
N SER A 182 -15.00 8.48 -9.27
CA SER A 182 -16.44 8.55 -9.52
C SER A 182 -17.24 8.24 -8.25
N ASP A 183 -18.53 8.58 -8.25
CA ASP A 183 -19.44 8.18 -7.15
C ASP A 183 -19.47 6.65 -6.94
N ALA A 184 -19.33 5.87 -8.02
CA ALA A 184 -19.28 4.42 -7.96
C ALA A 184 -17.98 3.93 -7.30
N ASP A 185 -16.84 4.56 -7.60
CA ASP A 185 -15.56 4.24 -6.96
C ASP A 185 -15.61 4.51 -5.45
N ILE A 186 -16.14 5.68 -5.08
CA ILE A 186 -16.32 6.05 -3.66
C ILE A 186 -17.29 5.08 -2.98
N ALA A 187 -18.40 4.72 -3.63
CA ALA A 187 -19.37 3.78 -3.07
C ALA A 187 -18.75 2.40 -2.79
N GLU A 188 -17.84 1.93 -3.65
CA GLU A 188 -17.13 0.66 -3.41
C GLU A 188 -16.23 0.72 -2.17
N TYR A 189 -15.45 1.78 -2.00
CA TYR A 189 -14.66 1.96 -0.78
C TYR A 189 -15.56 2.09 0.46
N VAL A 190 -16.63 2.88 0.40
CA VAL A 190 -17.59 3.03 1.50
C VAL A 190 -18.25 1.70 1.85
N ARG A 191 -18.60 0.86 0.87
CA ARG A 191 -19.15 -0.48 1.10
C ARG A 191 -18.27 -1.30 2.06
N THR A 192 -16.97 -1.30 1.84
CA THR A 192 -16.03 -2.09 2.66
C THR A 192 -15.78 -1.46 4.03
N TYR A 193 -15.62 -0.14 4.08
CA TYR A 193 -15.30 0.59 5.31
C TYR A 193 -16.52 0.80 6.24
N SER A 194 -17.75 0.69 5.73
CA SER A 194 -18.97 0.68 6.56
C SER A 194 -19.25 -0.66 7.23
N GLN A 195 -18.45 -1.70 6.94
CA GLN A 195 -18.60 -2.98 7.61
C GLN A 195 -18.17 -2.90 9.10
N PRO A 196 -18.81 -3.67 9.99
CA PRO A 196 -18.45 -3.68 11.41
C PRO A 196 -16.95 -3.89 11.64
N GLY A 197 -16.31 -2.96 12.36
CA GLY A 197 -14.90 -3.00 12.71
C GLY A 197 -13.92 -2.54 11.61
N ALA A 198 -14.37 -2.21 10.40
CA ALA A 198 -13.50 -1.84 9.29
C ALA A 198 -12.73 -0.54 9.56
N MET A 199 -13.41 0.52 10.04
CA MET A 199 -12.72 1.77 10.40
C MET A 199 -11.70 1.56 11.52
N ARG A 200 -12.04 0.77 12.55
CA ARG A 200 -11.08 0.40 13.63
C ARG A 200 -9.87 -0.32 13.07
N ALA A 201 -10.07 -1.28 12.18
CA ALA A 201 -8.99 -2.00 11.54
C ALA A 201 -8.08 -1.05 10.75
N GLY A 202 -8.65 -0.13 9.96
CA GLY A 202 -7.91 0.91 9.26
C GLY A 202 -7.09 1.80 10.21
N PHE A 203 -7.68 2.26 11.31
CA PHE A 203 -6.99 3.09 12.30
C PHE A 203 -5.89 2.32 13.05
N ASN A 204 -6.01 1.02 13.19
CA ASN A 204 -4.98 0.20 13.84
C ASN A 204 -3.65 0.17 13.05
N PHE A 205 -3.64 0.41 11.74
CA PHE A 205 -2.40 0.61 10.99
C PHE A 205 -1.62 1.83 11.47
N TYR A 206 -2.32 2.90 11.85
CA TYR A 206 -1.72 4.11 12.41
C TYR A 206 -1.25 3.90 13.86
N ARG A 207 -2.01 3.13 14.65
CA ARG A 207 -1.66 2.75 16.04
C ARG A 207 -0.43 1.86 16.10
N ALA A 208 -0.18 1.06 15.06
CA ALA A 208 0.99 0.21 14.94
C ALA A 208 2.27 0.97 14.50
N LEU A 209 2.15 2.19 13.98
CA LEU A 209 3.29 2.96 13.45
C LEU A 209 4.48 3.10 14.42
N PRO A 210 4.30 3.33 15.73
CA PRO A 210 5.42 3.36 16.66
C PRO A 210 6.21 2.05 16.71
N GLN A 211 5.54 0.89 16.63
CA GLN A 211 6.17 -0.42 16.54
C GLN A 211 6.92 -0.58 15.22
N ASP A 212 6.31 -0.20 14.10
CA ASP A 212 6.95 -0.26 12.78
C ASP A 212 8.25 0.57 12.73
N VAL A 213 8.24 1.74 13.35
CA VAL A 213 9.43 2.62 13.48
C VAL A 213 10.51 1.96 14.32
N ALA A 214 10.15 1.34 15.45
CA ALA A 214 11.09 0.64 16.34
C ALA A 214 11.74 -0.55 15.61
N ASP A 215 10.94 -1.42 15.00
CA ASP A 215 11.40 -2.60 14.26
C ASP A 215 12.35 -2.24 13.11
N ASN A 216 12.03 -1.17 12.37
CA ASN A 216 12.87 -0.71 11.28
C ASN A 216 14.19 -0.07 11.78
N ARG A 217 14.16 0.66 12.88
CA ARG A 217 15.39 1.22 13.47
C ARG A 217 16.34 0.12 13.97
N GLU A 218 15.80 -0.94 14.57
CA GLU A 218 16.60 -2.11 14.93
C GLU A 218 17.23 -2.74 13.70
N LEU A 219 16.47 -2.92 12.61
CA LEU A 219 16.99 -3.42 11.35
C LEU A 219 18.10 -2.51 10.78
N PHE A 220 17.89 -1.19 10.77
CA PHE A 220 18.89 -0.23 10.25
C PHE A 220 20.17 -0.21 11.09
N ALA A 221 20.08 -0.42 12.41
CA ALA A 221 21.23 -0.48 13.29
C ALA A 221 22.17 -1.66 12.97
N THR A 222 21.69 -2.70 12.28
CA THR A 222 22.53 -3.82 11.79
C THR A 222 23.35 -3.46 10.55
N GLY A 223 23.13 -2.29 9.93
CA GLY A 223 23.71 -1.92 8.65
C GLY A 223 22.98 -2.53 7.43
N PHE A 224 21.82 -3.15 7.66
CA PHE A 224 21.03 -3.78 6.59
C PHE A 224 20.67 -2.79 5.48
N LYS A 225 20.77 -3.26 4.24
CA LYS A 225 20.30 -2.58 3.04
C LYS A 225 19.58 -3.60 2.14
N LEU A 226 18.46 -3.19 1.56
CA LEU A 226 17.75 -3.98 0.56
C LEU A 226 18.69 -4.29 -0.62
N PRO A 227 18.93 -5.57 -0.98
CA PRO A 227 19.88 -5.93 -2.04
C PRO A 227 19.27 -5.84 -3.45
N MET A 228 17.93 -6.00 -3.58
CA MET A 228 17.24 -5.96 -4.87
C MET A 228 17.14 -4.53 -5.41
N PRO A 229 16.92 -4.37 -6.74
CA PRO A 229 16.54 -3.07 -7.31
C PRO A 229 15.29 -2.52 -6.64
N THR A 230 15.31 -1.21 -6.33
CA THR A 230 14.16 -0.51 -5.74
C THR A 230 13.75 0.70 -6.56
N LEU A 231 12.45 0.92 -6.70
CA LEU A 231 11.84 2.08 -7.35
C LEU A 231 11.01 2.85 -6.34
N GLY A 232 11.27 4.15 -6.19
CA GLY A 232 10.50 5.05 -5.33
C GLY A 232 9.80 6.11 -6.17
N LEU A 233 8.47 6.11 -6.20
CA LEU A 233 7.68 7.09 -6.92
C LEU A 233 6.78 7.87 -5.95
N GLY A 234 6.79 9.20 -6.08
CA GLY A 234 5.86 10.07 -5.35
C GLY A 234 5.05 10.93 -6.31
N GLY A 235 3.83 11.30 -5.93
CA GLY A 235 3.08 12.31 -6.66
C GLY A 235 3.82 13.64 -6.65
N GLY A 236 4.03 14.25 -7.82
CA GLY A 236 4.77 15.51 -7.98
C GLY A 236 3.92 16.77 -7.83
N GLY A 237 2.63 16.60 -7.63
CA GLY A 237 1.71 17.68 -7.35
C GLY A 237 1.69 18.08 -5.86
N SER A 238 0.78 18.99 -5.51
CA SER A 238 0.73 19.59 -4.16
C SER A 238 0.30 18.60 -3.06
N ARG A 239 -0.33 17.51 -3.45
CA ARG A 239 -0.88 16.46 -2.56
C ARG A 239 0.00 15.22 -2.44
N GLY A 240 0.95 15.05 -3.36
CA GLY A 240 1.90 13.95 -3.36
C GLY A 240 3.15 14.23 -2.51
N ARG A 241 4.08 13.28 -2.53
CA ARG A 241 5.32 13.32 -1.72
C ARG A 241 6.58 13.51 -2.56
N ALA A 242 6.44 13.73 -3.86
CA ALA A 242 7.52 14.00 -4.81
C ALA A 242 8.71 13.03 -4.62
N ASP A 243 9.92 13.55 -4.55
CA ASP A 243 11.15 12.75 -4.44
C ASP A 243 11.39 12.14 -3.04
N LEU A 244 10.52 12.39 -2.06
CA LEU A 244 10.73 11.88 -0.70
C LEU A 244 10.86 10.36 -0.68
N ILE A 245 10.14 9.65 -1.57
CA ILE A 245 10.12 8.19 -1.58
C ILE A 245 11.45 7.63 -2.06
N VAL A 246 11.97 8.12 -3.19
CA VAL A 246 13.29 7.69 -3.68
C VAL A 246 14.41 8.11 -2.72
N GLN A 247 14.30 9.27 -2.08
CA GLN A 247 15.25 9.70 -1.05
C GLN A 247 15.23 8.78 0.17
N SER A 248 14.04 8.32 0.61
CA SER A 248 13.89 7.31 1.64
C SER A 248 14.59 6.01 1.26
N LEU A 249 14.30 5.47 0.07
CA LEU A 249 14.91 4.23 -0.43
C LEU A 249 16.44 4.33 -0.57
N ARG A 250 16.99 5.48 -0.99
CA ARG A 250 18.45 5.67 -1.08
C ARG A 250 19.16 5.50 0.28
N ARG A 251 18.46 5.70 1.39
CA ARG A 251 19.00 5.48 2.74
C ARG A 251 19.01 4.02 3.16
N VAL A 252 18.12 3.18 2.60
CA VAL A 252 17.87 1.82 3.09
C VAL A 252 18.06 0.72 2.02
N ALA A 253 18.46 1.07 0.80
CA ALA A 253 18.68 0.14 -0.30
C ALA A 253 20.04 0.37 -0.99
N LEU A 254 20.59 -0.68 -1.60
CA LEU A 254 21.84 -0.60 -2.37
C LEU A 254 21.64 0.07 -3.73
N ARG A 255 20.45 -0.10 -4.34
CA ARG A 255 20.11 0.41 -5.67
C ARG A 255 18.71 1.00 -5.64
N ALA A 256 18.60 2.31 -5.64
CA ALA A 256 17.32 3.02 -5.63
C ALA A 256 17.23 3.99 -6.82
N SER A 257 16.14 3.90 -7.55
CA SER A 257 15.77 4.75 -8.67
C SER A 257 14.36 5.34 -8.47
N GLY A 258 13.94 6.23 -9.35
CA GLY A 258 12.63 6.84 -9.32
C GLY A 258 12.66 8.35 -9.14
N GLY A 259 11.53 8.92 -8.73
CA GLY A 259 11.33 10.35 -8.60
C GLY A 259 9.85 10.71 -8.51
N ALA A 260 9.52 11.95 -8.92
CA ALA A 260 8.16 12.46 -8.88
C ALA A 260 7.40 12.16 -10.19
N ILE A 261 6.12 11.79 -10.08
CA ILE A 261 5.19 11.74 -11.22
C ILE A 261 4.49 13.10 -11.32
N ALA A 262 4.68 13.79 -12.44
CA ALA A 262 4.13 15.12 -12.67
C ALA A 262 2.58 15.14 -12.62
N ASP A 263 2.01 16.24 -12.15
CA ASP A 263 0.55 16.46 -12.08
C ASP A 263 -0.20 15.29 -11.44
N CYS A 264 0.30 14.78 -10.33
CA CYS A 264 -0.22 13.65 -9.59
C CYS A 264 -0.19 13.93 -8.10
N GLY A 265 -1.27 13.63 -7.40
CA GLY A 265 -1.34 13.68 -5.95
C GLY A 265 -0.89 12.38 -5.31
N HIS A 266 -1.52 12.05 -4.19
CA HIS A 266 -1.21 10.87 -3.40
C HIS A 266 -1.63 9.55 -4.06
N PHE A 267 -2.78 9.52 -4.73
CA PHE A 267 -3.40 8.30 -5.23
C PHE A 267 -2.90 7.92 -6.64
N ILE A 268 -1.59 7.70 -6.77
CA ILE A 268 -0.89 7.45 -8.05
C ILE A 268 -1.59 6.37 -8.91
N PRO A 269 -2.03 5.19 -8.36
CA PRO A 269 -2.69 4.16 -9.16
C PRO A 269 -4.03 4.60 -9.76
N GLU A 270 -4.68 5.58 -9.15
CA GLU A 270 -5.96 6.14 -9.60
C GLU A 270 -5.80 7.33 -10.53
N GLU A 271 -4.81 8.18 -10.24
CA GLU A 271 -4.60 9.45 -10.96
C GLU A 271 -3.79 9.27 -12.26
N LYS A 272 -2.80 8.38 -12.24
CA LYS A 272 -1.84 8.20 -13.35
C LYS A 272 -1.54 6.72 -13.62
N PRO A 273 -2.53 5.85 -13.83
CA PRO A 273 -2.31 4.40 -14.00
C PRO A 273 -1.44 4.08 -15.23
N GLU A 274 -1.58 4.80 -16.35
CA GLU A 274 -0.80 4.57 -17.57
C GLU A 274 0.67 4.95 -17.37
N GLU A 275 0.94 6.08 -16.72
CA GLU A 275 2.30 6.52 -16.42
C GLU A 275 2.96 5.57 -15.39
N LEU A 276 2.22 5.15 -14.37
CA LEU A 276 2.70 4.15 -13.42
C LEU A 276 3.04 2.83 -14.12
N ALA A 277 2.17 2.35 -15.03
CA ALA A 277 2.42 1.14 -15.80
C ALA A 277 3.69 1.26 -16.66
N ARG A 278 3.88 2.41 -17.31
CA ARG A 278 5.08 2.70 -18.11
C ARG A 278 6.35 2.63 -17.26
N GLN A 279 6.37 3.33 -16.12
CA GLN A 279 7.53 3.36 -15.23
C GLN A 279 7.83 1.99 -14.61
N LEU A 280 6.81 1.22 -14.21
CA LEU A 280 6.99 -0.15 -13.74
C LEU A 280 7.57 -1.06 -14.83
N ARG A 281 7.08 -0.97 -16.07
CA ARG A 281 7.62 -1.75 -17.19
C ARG A 281 9.09 -1.41 -17.50
N GLU A 282 9.46 -0.15 -17.48
CA GLU A 282 10.85 0.30 -17.66
C GLU A 282 11.76 -0.19 -16.54
N PHE A 283 11.30 -0.12 -15.29
CA PHE A 283 12.04 -0.59 -14.12
C PHE A 283 12.26 -2.11 -14.12
N LEU A 284 11.32 -2.87 -14.70
CA LEU A 284 11.30 -4.33 -14.69
C LEU A 284 11.87 -4.96 -15.97
N ALA A 285 12.25 -4.15 -16.95
CA ALA A 285 12.87 -4.61 -18.19
C ALA A 285 14.29 -5.15 -17.94
#